data_b42d63b51694e30f13a7b77fd12e829f
#
_entry.id   b42d63b51694e30f13a7b77fd12e829f
#
_cell.length_a   1.000
_cell.length_b   1.000
_cell.length_c   1.000
_cell.angle_alpha   90.00
_cell.angle_beta   90.00
_cell.angle_gamma   90.00
#
_symmetry.space_group_name_H-M   'P 1'
#
loop_
_entity.id
_entity.type
_entity.pdbx_description
1 polymer ?
#
loop_
_entity_poly.entity_id
_entity_poly.type
_entity_poly.pdbx_seq_one_letter_code
_entity_poly.pdbx_strand_id
1 'polypeptide(L)'
;MISVLKKEIEKKLGQKVLNRGDCELLSNAILETIDIEISYNTIRRLFGLAANVKANKKTLNTLAQFVGYKNYIHFTQTYLEKEQKNLSVLVFRAVYHADKAEIIKLVQNTKSSHEDFVSFIIILSRELLYNKQYSILNQVFELEELAYDNFSYSEVLFIGNAIGLVLRKQQIKNKNFLDNTNFLRCVYLTFVDYSNINGYYADWTTAINKNKKTKELEVFTKAILEFREFLNKRTVKDSFKKLAFNTT
;
A
#
# COMPACT_ATOMS: atom_id res chain seq x y z
N MET A 1 -1.95 -14.46 -9.22
CA MET A 1 -1.70 -14.37 -10.69
C MET A 1 -2.10 -15.62 -11.47
N ILE A 2 -1.75 -16.86 -11.07
CA ILE A 2 -2.19 -18.09 -11.80
C ILE A 2 -3.72 -18.24 -11.81
N SER A 3 -4.41 -17.94 -10.71
CA SER A 3 -5.87 -17.96 -10.64
C SER A 3 -6.54 -16.97 -11.61
N VAL A 4 -5.92 -15.81 -11.79
CA VAL A 4 -6.36 -14.80 -12.76
C VAL A 4 -6.17 -15.27 -14.19
N LEU A 5 -4.99 -15.86 -14.48
CA LEU A 5 -4.72 -16.42 -15.80
C LEU A 5 -5.74 -17.50 -16.17
N LYS A 6 -6.12 -18.37 -15.21
CA LYS A 6 -7.18 -19.37 -15.41
C LYS A 6 -8.51 -18.72 -15.79
N LYS A 7 -8.92 -17.66 -15.10
CA LYS A 7 -10.16 -16.92 -15.42
C LYS A 7 -10.13 -16.29 -16.81
N GLU A 8 -9.00 -15.71 -17.22
CA GLU A 8 -8.85 -15.15 -18.58
C GLU A 8 -8.88 -16.24 -19.66
N ILE A 9 -8.31 -17.43 -19.37
CA ILE A 9 -8.39 -18.59 -20.26
C ILE A 9 -9.83 -19.05 -20.41
N GLU A 10 -10.56 -19.25 -19.32
CA GLU A 10 -11.97 -19.67 -19.34
C GLU A 10 -12.84 -18.64 -20.06
N LYS A 11 -12.59 -17.36 -19.86
CA LYS A 11 -13.27 -16.28 -20.57
C LYS A 11 -13.03 -16.34 -22.07
N LYS A 12 -11.79 -16.57 -22.51
CA LYS A 12 -11.46 -16.70 -23.94
C LYS A 12 -12.03 -17.98 -24.54
N LEU A 13 -12.03 -19.09 -23.79
CA LEU A 13 -12.61 -20.37 -24.20
C LEU A 13 -14.14 -20.32 -24.26
N GLY A 14 -14.78 -19.36 -23.58
CA GLY A 14 -16.23 -19.23 -23.49
C GLY A 14 -16.89 -20.15 -22.48
N GLN A 15 -16.12 -20.98 -21.76
CA GLN A 15 -16.62 -21.93 -20.76
C GLN A 15 -15.60 -22.21 -19.65
N LYS A 16 -16.07 -22.79 -18.54
CA LYS A 16 -15.20 -23.23 -17.43
C LYS A 16 -14.51 -24.55 -17.77
N VAL A 17 -13.34 -24.77 -17.19
CA VAL A 17 -12.57 -26.00 -17.30
C VAL A 17 -12.78 -26.84 -16.04
N LEU A 18 -13.73 -27.77 -16.09
CA LEU A 18 -14.21 -28.56 -14.94
C LEU A 18 -13.91 -30.05 -15.02
N ASN A 19 -13.64 -30.57 -16.22
CA ASN A 19 -13.44 -31.97 -16.45
C ASN A 19 -12.34 -32.24 -17.49
N ARG A 20 -12.11 -33.55 -17.79
CA ARG A 20 -11.09 -33.95 -18.75
C ARG A 20 -11.41 -33.47 -20.18
N GLY A 21 -12.66 -33.56 -20.62
CA GLY A 21 -13.06 -33.11 -21.95
C GLY A 21 -12.81 -31.63 -22.19
N ASP A 22 -13.06 -30.78 -21.17
CA ASP A 22 -12.77 -29.35 -21.24
C ASP A 22 -11.26 -29.10 -21.36
N CYS A 23 -10.42 -29.94 -20.73
CA CYS A 23 -8.96 -29.83 -20.86
C CYS A 23 -8.46 -30.23 -22.24
N GLU A 24 -9.09 -31.24 -22.88
CA GLU A 24 -8.80 -31.66 -24.25
C GLU A 24 -9.24 -30.54 -25.23
N LEU A 25 -10.42 -29.98 -25.04
CA LEU A 25 -10.93 -28.85 -25.82
C LEU A 25 -9.98 -27.62 -25.69
N LEU A 26 -9.53 -27.26 -24.48
CA LEU A 26 -8.57 -26.19 -24.30
C LEU A 26 -7.21 -26.49 -24.95
N SER A 27 -6.74 -27.74 -24.89
CA SER A 27 -5.50 -28.16 -25.56
C SER A 27 -5.58 -27.93 -27.08
N ASN A 28 -6.69 -28.32 -27.71
CA ASN A 28 -6.94 -28.13 -29.14
C ASN A 28 -7.08 -26.65 -29.50
N ALA A 29 -7.83 -25.88 -28.71
CA ALA A 29 -7.97 -24.42 -28.89
C ALA A 29 -6.63 -23.67 -28.82
N ILE A 30 -5.73 -24.09 -27.93
CA ILE A 30 -4.39 -23.53 -27.85
C ILE A 30 -3.58 -23.84 -29.12
N LEU A 31 -3.60 -25.09 -29.55
CA LEU A 31 -2.91 -25.49 -30.78
C LEU A 31 -3.43 -24.73 -32.00
N GLU A 32 -4.73 -24.63 -32.17
CA GLU A 32 -5.36 -23.88 -33.27
C GLU A 32 -5.05 -22.36 -33.23
N THR A 33 -4.93 -21.80 -32.04
CA THR A 33 -4.77 -20.32 -31.87
C THR A 33 -3.33 -19.86 -32.03
N ILE A 34 -2.37 -20.62 -31.50
CA ILE A 34 -0.96 -20.17 -31.39
C ILE A 34 0.05 -21.21 -31.90
N ASP A 35 -0.40 -22.31 -32.49
CA ASP A 35 0.42 -23.40 -33.06
C ASP A 35 1.43 -23.96 -32.03
N ILE A 36 1.02 -24.09 -30.77
CA ILE A 36 1.83 -24.67 -29.69
C ILE A 36 1.05 -25.81 -29.04
N GLU A 37 1.61 -26.99 -29.06
CA GLU A 37 1.03 -28.14 -28.38
C GLU A 37 1.24 -28.09 -26.87
N ILE A 38 0.18 -28.26 -26.10
CA ILE A 38 0.19 -28.43 -24.65
C ILE A 38 -0.64 -29.66 -24.28
N SER A 39 -0.05 -30.60 -23.53
CA SER A 39 -0.75 -31.79 -23.10
C SER A 39 -1.96 -31.47 -22.22
N TYR A 40 -3.11 -32.07 -22.49
CA TYR A 40 -4.30 -31.98 -21.67
C TYR A 40 -4.04 -32.39 -20.21
N ASN A 41 -3.09 -33.30 -19.94
CA ASN A 41 -2.68 -33.66 -18.58
C ASN A 41 -1.99 -32.51 -17.86
N THR A 42 -1.23 -31.66 -18.57
CA THR A 42 -0.64 -30.44 -18.01
C THR A 42 -1.73 -29.43 -17.61
N ILE A 43 -2.74 -29.28 -18.45
CA ILE A 43 -3.92 -28.46 -18.20
C ILE A 43 -4.70 -28.97 -16.99
N ARG A 44 -4.97 -30.28 -16.92
CA ARG A 44 -5.63 -30.91 -15.76
C ARG A 44 -4.94 -30.61 -14.44
N ARG A 45 -3.61 -30.74 -14.40
CA ARG A 45 -2.81 -30.43 -13.20
C ARG A 45 -2.91 -28.94 -12.85
N LEU A 46 -2.81 -28.07 -13.84
CA LEU A 46 -2.93 -26.64 -13.62
C LEU A 46 -4.30 -26.25 -13.04
N PHE A 47 -5.38 -26.81 -13.58
CA PHE A 47 -6.75 -26.52 -13.12
C PHE A 47 -7.16 -27.27 -11.85
N GLY A 48 -6.27 -28.09 -11.27
CA GLY A 48 -6.53 -28.84 -10.03
C GLY A 48 -7.38 -30.08 -10.20
N LEU A 49 -7.52 -30.57 -11.43
CA LEU A 49 -8.28 -31.77 -11.78
C LEU A 49 -7.41 -33.05 -11.74
N ALA A 50 -6.15 -32.93 -11.35
CA ALA A 50 -5.20 -34.00 -11.10
C ALA A 50 -4.19 -33.56 -10.03
N ALA A 51 -3.32 -34.49 -9.59
CA ALA A 51 -2.29 -34.18 -8.58
C ALA A 51 -1.54 -32.88 -8.88
N ASN A 52 -1.51 -31.99 -7.92
CA ASN A 52 -1.02 -30.62 -8.08
C ASN A 52 0.50 -30.63 -8.31
N VAL A 53 0.95 -30.12 -9.43
CA VAL A 53 2.37 -29.91 -9.75
C VAL A 53 2.54 -28.45 -10.14
N LYS A 54 3.57 -27.80 -9.59
CA LYS A 54 3.88 -26.41 -9.92
C LYS A 54 4.08 -26.27 -11.44
N ALA A 55 3.27 -25.40 -12.05
CA ALA A 55 3.38 -25.13 -13.48
C ALA A 55 4.77 -24.56 -13.82
N ASN A 56 5.39 -25.10 -14.87
CA ASN A 56 6.67 -24.61 -15.33
C ASN A 56 6.52 -23.30 -16.14
N LYS A 57 7.63 -22.59 -16.30
CA LYS A 57 7.66 -21.29 -17.02
C LYS A 57 7.17 -21.40 -18.46
N LYS A 58 7.48 -22.51 -19.16
CA LYS A 58 7.06 -22.75 -20.55
C LYS A 58 5.53 -22.84 -20.63
N THR A 59 4.90 -23.65 -19.78
CA THR A 59 3.44 -23.79 -19.69
C THR A 59 2.75 -22.45 -19.42
N LEU A 60 3.25 -21.68 -18.45
CA LEU A 60 2.66 -20.37 -18.12
C LEU A 60 2.79 -19.38 -19.28
N ASN A 61 3.92 -19.39 -20.00
CA ASN A 61 4.10 -18.55 -21.18
C ASN A 61 3.13 -18.93 -22.31
N THR A 62 3.00 -20.24 -22.63
CA THR A 62 2.05 -20.73 -23.65
C THR A 62 0.62 -20.30 -23.33
N LEU A 63 0.20 -20.43 -22.06
CA LEU A 63 -1.13 -20.03 -21.63
C LEU A 63 -1.34 -18.51 -21.68
N ALA A 64 -0.32 -17.73 -21.33
CA ALA A 64 -0.37 -16.28 -21.48
C ALA A 64 -0.45 -15.85 -22.96
N GLN A 65 0.28 -16.54 -23.85
CA GLN A 65 0.19 -16.30 -25.29
C GLN A 65 -1.19 -16.65 -25.84
N PHE A 66 -1.78 -17.75 -25.39
CA PHE A 66 -3.16 -18.10 -25.76
C PHE A 66 -4.14 -16.98 -25.44
N VAL A 67 -4.03 -16.30 -24.29
CA VAL A 67 -4.91 -15.18 -23.94
C VAL A 67 -4.45 -13.81 -24.50
N GLY A 68 -3.43 -13.79 -25.39
CA GLY A 68 -3.05 -12.61 -26.18
C GLY A 68 -1.88 -11.80 -25.60
N TYR A 69 -1.15 -12.31 -24.62
CA TYR A 69 0.04 -11.65 -24.08
C TYR A 69 1.33 -12.26 -24.65
N LYS A 70 2.42 -11.49 -24.69
CA LYS A 70 3.72 -11.96 -25.20
C LYS A 70 4.27 -13.17 -24.40
N ASN A 71 4.11 -13.14 -23.09
CA ASN A 71 4.53 -14.18 -22.14
C ASN A 71 3.86 -13.94 -20.78
N TYR A 72 4.09 -14.83 -19.81
CA TYR A 72 3.51 -14.73 -18.47
C TYR A 72 3.95 -13.50 -17.68
N ILE A 73 5.18 -13.01 -17.88
CA ILE A 73 5.67 -11.78 -17.24
C ILE A 73 4.88 -10.58 -17.76
N HIS A 74 4.73 -10.47 -19.08
CA HIS A 74 3.94 -9.40 -19.70
C HIS A 74 2.47 -9.44 -19.27
N PHE A 75 1.86 -10.64 -19.19
CA PHE A 75 0.51 -10.81 -18.62
C PHE A 75 0.43 -10.26 -17.20
N THR A 76 1.38 -10.65 -16.33
CA THR A 76 1.40 -10.24 -14.92
C THR A 76 1.54 -8.72 -14.79
N GLN A 77 2.47 -8.11 -15.54
CA GLN A 77 2.69 -6.66 -15.52
C GLN A 77 1.46 -5.90 -15.99
N THR A 78 0.91 -6.26 -17.16
CA THR A 78 -0.27 -5.59 -17.72
C THR A 78 -1.50 -5.72 -16.82
N TYR A 79 -1.66 -6.87 -16.17
CA TYR A 79 -2.78 -7.08 -15.26
C TYR A 79 -2.65 -6.22 -14.00
N LEU A 80 -1.46 -6.17 -13.39
CA LEU A 80 -1.18 -5.32 -12.23
C LEU A 80 -1.36 -3.83 -12.56
N GLU A 81 -0.86 -3.36 -13.71
CA GLU A 81 -1.08 -1.98 -14.16
C GLU A 81 -2.57 -1.65 -14.34
N LYS A 82 -3.36 -2.58 -14.85
CA LYS A 82 -4.81 -2.40 -15.01
C LYS A 82 -5.54 -2.34 -13.67
N GLU A 83 -5.17 -3.20 -12.71
CA GLU A 83 -5.73 -3.16 -11.35
C GLU A 83 -5.36 -1.87 -10.62
N GLN A 84 -4.09 -1.44 -10.69
CA GLN A 84 -3.65 -0.18 -10.09
C GLN A 84 -4.38 1.03 -10.69
N LYS A 85 -4.57 1.08 -12.00
CA LYS A 85 -5.37 2.14 -12.65
C LYS A 85 -6.81 2.15 -12.17
N ASN A 86 -7.44 0.98 -12.04
CA ASN A 86 -8.81 0.88 -11.54
C ASN A 86 -8.90 1.34 -10.08
N LEU A 87 -7.94 0.94 -9.24
CA LEU A 87 -7.91 1.32 -7.83
C LEU A 87 -7.71 2.83 -7.66
N SER A 88 -6.81 3.44 -8.43
CA SER A 88 -6.60 4.89 -8.43
C SER A 88 -7.86 5.65 -8.83
N VAL A 89 -8.58 5.19 -9.86
CA VAL A 89 -9.85 5.80 -10.29
C VAL A 89 -10.90 5.73 -9.18
N LEU A 90 -10.99 4.59 -8.47
CA LEU A 90 -11.92 4.45 -7.34
C LEU A 90 -11.56 5.40 -6.20
N VAL A 91 -10.26 5.54 -5.87
CA VAL A 91 -9.79 6.50 -4.87
C VAL A 91 -10.16 7.93 -5.26
N PHE A 92 -9.83 8.36 -6.48
CA PHE A 92 -10.15 9.72 -6.94
C PHE A 92 -11.64 10.00 -6.87
N ARG A 93 -12.48 9.06 -7.28
CA ARG A 93 -13.95 9.20 -7.23
C ARG A 93 -14.44 9.33 -5.80
N ALA A 94 -14.04 8.43 -4.90
CA ALA A 94 -14.46 8.44 -3.51
C ALA A 94 -14.01 9.71 -2.78
N VAL A 95 -12.77 10.17 -3.02
CA VAL A 95 -12.23 11.41 -2.45
C VAL A 95 -12.95 12.63 -3.03
N TYR A 96 -13.22 12.66 -4.34
CA TYR A 96 -13.93 13.76 -4.98
C TYR A 96 -15.33 13.99 -4.41
N HIS A 97 -16.06 12.89 -4.15
CA HIS A 97 -17.40 12.95 -3.55
C HIS A 97 -17.36 13.10 -2.02
N ALA A 98 -16.18 13.07 -1.41
CA ALA A 98 -15.99 13.06 0.05
C ALA A 98 -16.82 11.96 0.76
N ASP A 99 -17.03 10.82 0.07
CA ASP A 99 -17.79 9.69 0.61
C ASP A 99 -16.94 8.89 1.58
N LYS A 100 -17.09 9.22 2.86
CA LYS A 100 -16.40 8.56 3.95
C LYS A 100 -16.65 7.05 3.99
N ALA A 101 -17.89 6.62 3.79
CA ALA A 101 -18.27 5.20 3.89
C ALA A 101 -17.64 4.40 2.75
N GLU A 102 -17.63 4.96 1.53
CA GLU A 102 -16.96 4.35 0.38
C GLU A 102 -15.44 4.26 0.60
N ILE A 103 -14.80 5.30 1.15
CA ILE A 103 -13.36 5.32 1.43
C ILE A 103 -12.99 4.24 2.46
N ILE A 104 -13.72 4.12 3.57
CA ILE A 104 -13.49 3.09 4.59
C ILE A 104 -13.62 1.70 3.97
N LYS A 105 -14.70 1.46 3.22
CA LYS A 105 -14.93 0.19 2.53
C LYS A 105 -13.81 -0.14 1.52
N LEU A 106 -13.28 0.84 0.80
CA LEU A 106 -12.15 0.67 -0.10
C LEU A 106 -10.90 0.21 0.66
N VAL A 107 -10.59 0.83 1.81
CA VAL A 107 -9.44 0.44 2.65
C VAL A 107 -9.56 -1.02 3.08
N GLN A 108 -10.70 -1.40 3.65
CA GLN A 108 -10.97 -2.75 4.15
C GLN A 108 -10.88 -3.81 3.04
N ASN A 109 -11.51 -3.55 1.90
CA ASN A 109 -11.47 -4.46 0.76
C ASN A 109 -10.07 -4.60 0.17
N THR A 110 -9.29 -3.52 0.13
CA THR A 110 -7.95 -3.52 -0.45
C THR A 110 -6.96 -4.27 0.43
N LYS A 111 -7.04 -4.14 1.77
CA LYS A 111 -6.17 -4.88 2.70
C LYS A 111 -6.29 -6.39 2.53
N SER A 112 -7.49 -6.91 2.30
CA SER A 112 -7.75 -8.34 2.16
C SER A 112 -7.42 -8.92 0.79
N SER A 113 -7.31 -8.09 -0.25
CA SER A 113 -7.27 -8.54 -1.66
C SER A 113 -6.07 -8.07 -2.48
N HIS A 114 -5.24 -7.13 -1.96
CA HIS A 114 -4.22 -6.47 -2.78
C HIS A 114 -2.81 -6.57 -2.18
N GLU A 115 -1.83 -7.00 -3.00
CA GLU A 115 -0.41 -7.08 -2.61
C GLU A 115 0.19 -5.68 -2.36
N ASP A 116 -0.34 -4.64 -3.02
CA ASP A 116 0.14 -3.25 -2.95
C ASP A 116 -0.67 -2.35 -2.01
N PHE A 117 -1.11 -2.86 -0.85
CA PHE A 117 -1.88 -2.09 0.12
C PHE A 117 -1.16 -0.79 0.56
N VAL A 118 0.16 -0.85 0.74
CA VAL A 118 0.98 0.31 1.11
C VAL A 118 0.90 1.42 0.04
N SER A 119 1.06 1.06 -1.24
CA SER A 119 0.94 2.00 -2.35
C SER A 119 -0.46 2.63 -2.42
N PHE A 120 -1.49 1.83 -2.17
CA PHE A 120 -2.87 2.32 -2.10
C PHE A 120 -3.06 3.34 -0.97
N ILE A 121 -2.58 3.05 0.26
CA ILE A 121 -2.68 3.97 1.39
C ILE A 121 -1.93 5.28 1.12
N ILE A 122 -0.77 5.22 0.47
CA ILE A 122 -0.04 6.43 0.07
C ILE A 122 -0.85 7.27 -0.91
N ILE A 123 -1.43 6.67 -1.96
CA ILE A 123 -2.25 7.37 -2.95
C ILE A 123 -3.48 7.99 -2.27
N LEU A 124 -4.21 7.21 -1.47
CA LEU A 124 -5.39 7.67 -0.75
C LEU A 124 -5.06 8.83 0.19
N SER A 125 -4.01 8.69 1.00
CA SER A 125 -3.60 9.73 1.97
C SER A 125 -3.20 11.02 1.26
N ARG A 126 -2.48 10.94 0.14
CA ARG A 126 -2.11 12.09 -0.68
C ARG A 126 -3.34 12.80 -1.22
N GLU A 127 -4.29 12.07 -1.79
CA GLU A 127 -5.53 12.65 -2.32
C GLU A 127 -6.36 13.31 -1.22
N LEU A 128 -6.50 12.68 -0.04
CA LEU A 128 -7.18 13.26 1.10
C LEU A 128 -6.52 14.55 1.59
N LEU A 129 -5.19 14.59 1.61
CA LEU A 129 -4.42 15.78 1.97
C LEU A 129 -4.58 16.91 0.94
N TYR A 130 -4.48 16.61 -0.35
CA TYR A 130 -4.66 17.60 -1.42
C TYR A 130 -6.06 18.19 -1.41
N ASN A 131 -7.08 17.39 -1.11
CA ASN A 131 -8.47 17.84 -1.01
C ASN A 131 -8.85 18.36 0.39
N LYS A 132 -7.87 18.52 1.31
CA LYS A 132 -8.06 19.04 2.69
C LYS A 132 -9.08 18.24 3.52
N GLN A 133 -9.26 16.96 3.22
CA GLN A 133 -10.19 16.07 3.92
C GLN A 133 -9.52 15.43 5.16
N TYR A 134 -9.02 16.27 6.06
CA TYR A 134 -8.23 15.84 7.22
C TYR A 134 -8.99 14.96 8.20
N SER A 135 -10.30 15.18 8.35
CA SER A 135 -11.16 14.36 9.21
C SER A 135 -11.30 12.94 8.69
N ILE A 136 -11.42 12.77 7.37
CA ILE A 136 -11.48 11.45 6.75
C ILE A 136 -10.13 10.75 6.85
N LEU A 137 -9.03 11.48 6.60
CA LEU A 137 -7.67 10.96 6.79
C LEU A 137 -7.45 10.44 8.20
N ASN A 138 -7.88 11.21 9.23
CA ASN A 138 -7.77 10.78 10.63
C ASN A 138 -8.49 9.45 10.85
N GLN A 139 -9.72 9.31 10.35
CA GLN A 139 -10.50 8.08 10.50
C GLN A 139 -9.92 6.90 9.73
N VAL A 140 -9.32 7.13 8.56
CA VAL A 140 -8.59 6.09 7.82
C VAL A 140 -7.46 5.54 8.69
N PHE A 141 -6.68 6.39 9.36
CA PHE A 141 -5.61 5.94 10.26
C PHE A 141 -6.10 5.37 11.60
N GLU A 142 -7.39 5.52 11.95
CA GLU A 142 -8.02 4.84 13.09
C GLU A 142 -8.42 3.39 12.80
N LEU A 143 -8.46 2.99 11.52
CA LEU A 143 -8.82 1.62 11.12
C LEU A 143 -7.78 0.62 11.57
N GLU A 144 -8.24 -0.58 11.93
CA GLU A 144 -7.39 -1.71 12.34
C GLU A 144 -6.40 -2.10 11.21
N GLU A 145 -6.83 -1.98 9.96
CA GLU A 145 -6.00 -2.22 8.77
C GLU A 145 -4.74 -1.36 8.72
N LEU A 146 -4.80 -0.16 9.33
CA LEU A 146 -3.68 0.78 9.42
C LEU A 146 -2.98 0.77 10.79
N ALA A 147 -3.25 -0.22 11.64
CA ALA A 147 -2.45 -0.38 12.86
C ALA A 147 -0.97 -0.52 12.51
N TYR A 148 -0.13 0.24 13.22
CA TYR A 148 1.32 0.29 12.98
C TYR A 148 1.97 -1.09 12.91
N ASP A 149 1.52 -2.01 13.77
CA ASP A 149 2.08 -3.35 13.89
C ASP A 149 1.73 -4.26 12.69
N ASN A 150 0.86 -3.81 11.79
CA ASN A 150 0.54 -4.50 10.53
C ASN A 150 1.55 -4.25 9.41
N PHE A 151 2.53 -3.38 9.61
CA PHE A 151 3.52 -3.00 8.62
C PHE A 151 4.93 -3.38 9.05
N SER A 152 5.75 -3.78 8.10
CA SER A 152 7.19 -3.88 8.29
C SER A 152 7.82 -2.50 8.45
N TYR A 153 9.01 -2.42 9.05
CA TYR A 153 9.73 -1.16 9.21
C TYR A 153 9.97 -0.43 7.88
N SER A 154 10.28 -1.15 6.81
CA SER A 154 10.48 -0.58 5.47
C SER A 154 9.20 0.01 4.88
N GLU A 155 8.05 -0.64 5.10
CA GLU A 155 6.75 -0.12 4.67
C GLU A 155 6.38 1.15 5.43
N VAL A 156 6.59 1.17 6.75
CA VAL A 156 6.38 2.36 7.57
C VAL A 156 7.23 3.54 7.10
N LEU A 157 8.52 3.32 6.83
CA LEU A 157 9.40 4.36 6.28
C LEU A 157 8.91 4.85 4.91
N PHE A 158 8.42 3.97 4.06
CA PHE A 158 7.91 4.33 2.75
C PHE A 158 6.62 5.16 2.85
N ILE A 159 5.67 4.76 3.69
CA ILE A 159 4.44 5.51 4.00
C ILE A 159 4.80 6.90 4.54
N GLY A 160 5.63 6.96 5.57
CA GLY A 160 5.97 8.19 6.24
C GLY A 160 6.69 9.19 5.34
N ASN A 161 7.68 8.75 4.57
CA ASN A 161 8.37 9.62 3.63
C ASN A 161 7.44 10.14 2.52
N ALA A 162 6.61 9.27 1.93
CA ALA A 162 5.70 9.65 0.86
C ALA A 162 4.65 10.67 1.31
N ILE A 163 4.04 10.45 2.49
CA ILE A 163 3.05 11.37 3.06
C ILE A 163 3.73 12.64 3.59
N GLY A 164 4.87 12.49 4.28
CA GLY A 164 5.65 13.59 4.82
C GLY A 164 6.07 14.61 3.75
N LEU A 165 6.43 14.16 2.55
CA LEU A 165 6.72 15.05 1.42
C LEU A 165 5.51 15.91 1.01
N VAL A 166 4.28 15.37 1.07
CA VAL A 166 3.05 16.14 0.80
C VAL A 166 2.79 17.15 1.90
N LEU A 167 2.93 16.75 3.16
CA LEU A 167 2.78 17.62 4.32
C LEU A 167 3.74 18.81 4.24
N ARG A 168 5.02 18.56 3.91
CA ARG A 168 6.05 19.58 3.70
C ARG A 168 5.68 20.54 2.57
N LYS A 169 5.27 20.01 1.43
CA LYS A 169 4.91 20.83 0.25
C LYS A 169 3.70 21.73 0.51
N GLN A 170 2.72 21.24 1.25
CA GLN A 170 1.49 21.98 1.56
C GLN A 170 1.57 22.79 2.83
N GLN A 171 2.60 22.61 3.65
CA GLN A 171 2.78 23.27 4.96
C GLN A 171 1.52 23.18 5.83
N ILE A 172 0.97 21.98 5.98
CA ILE A 172 -0.32 21.74 6.61
C ILE A 172 -0.27 22.09 8.09
N LYS A 173 -1.03 23.11 8.50
CA LYS A 173 -1.15 23.55 9.89
C LYS A 173 -2.24 22.83 10.69
N ASN A 174 -3.08 22.05 10.02
CA ASN A 174 -4.15 21.30 10.67
C ASN A 174 -3.57 20.29 11.68
N LYS A 175 -4.23 20.16 12.83
CA LYS A 175 -3.78 19.33 13.96
C LYS A 175 -4.70 18.12 14.23
N ASN A 176 -5.78 17.96 13.47
CA ASN A 176 -6.81 16.93 13.75
C ASN A 176 -6.27 15.50 13.78
N PHE A 177 -5.19 15.22 13.05
CA PHE A 177 -4.57 13.89 13.00
C PHE A 177 -3.40 13.72 13.98
N LEU A 178 -3.02 14.75 14.75
CA LEU A 178 -1.95 14.66 15.76
C LEU A 178 -2.37 13.88 17.02
N ASP A 179 -3.65 13.57 17.15
CA ASP A 179 -4.17 12.69 18.19
C ASP A 179 -4.23 11.22 17.78
N ASN A 180 -3.96 10.91 16.51
CA ASN A 180 -3.98 9.57 15.98
C ASN A 180 -2.62 8.88 16.16
N THR A 181 -2.59 7.81 16.97
CA THR A 181 -1.35 7.10 17.29
C THR A 181 -0.72 6.43 16.06
N ASN A 182 -1.53 5.82 15.17
CA ASN A 182 -1.02 5.19 13.97
C ASN A 182 -0.42 6.22 13.00
N PHE A 183 -1.09 7.37 12.82
CA PHE A 183 -0.55 8.47 12.02
C PHE A 183 0.79 8.97 12.60
N LEU A 184 0.85 9.18 13.91
CA LEU A 184 2.08 9.62 14.55
C LEU A 184 3.22 8.62 14.37
N ARG A 185 2.95 7.32 14.56
CA ARG A 185 3.98 6.28 14.41
C ARG A 185 4.37 6.05 12.95
N CYS A 186 3.43 6.05 12.02
CA CYS A 186 3.71 5.79 10.60
C CYS A 186 4.26 7.01 9.85
N VAL A 187 3.94 8.24 10.27
CA VAL A 187 4.28 9.45 9.51
C VAL A 187 5.19 10.39 10.30
N TYR A 188 4.76 10.82 11.49
CA TYR A 188 5.49 11.84 12.24
C TYR A 188 6.86 11.35 12.74
N LEU A 189 6.96 10.10 13.25
CA LEU A 189 8.23 9.53 13.73
C LEU A 189 9.20 9.16 12.59
N THR A 190 8.71 9.02 11.37
CA THR A 190 9.49 8.54 10.22
C THR A 190 9.91 9.65 9.25
N PHE A 191 9.29 10.82 9.35
CA PHE A 191 9.59 11.97 8.49
C PHE A 191 9.80 13.24 9.30
N VAL A 192 11.07 13.72 9.38
CA VAL A 192 11.40 15.00 10.00
C VAL A 192 11.49 16.09 8.94
N ASP A 193 10.66 17.12 9.06
CA ASP A 193 10.73 18.27 8.17
C ASP A 193 11.70 19.33 8.69
N TYR A 194 12.98 19.11 8.46
CA TYR A 194 14.04 20.04 8.85
C TYR A 194 13.89 21.43 8.22
N SER A 195 13.28 21.52 7.03
CA SER A 195 13.05 22.79 6.33
C SER A 195 12.02 23.66 7.04
N ASN A 196 11.12 23.07 7.81
CA ASN A 196 10.05 23.73 8.54
C ASN A 196 10.14 23.53 10.06
N ILE A 197 11.35 23.28 10.57
CA ILE A 197 11.59 23.03 11.99
C ILE A 197 11.23 24.23 12.88
N ASN A 198 11.16 25.44 12.32
CA ASN A 198 10.69 26.66 12.98
C ASN A 198 9.27 27.08 12.54
N GLY A 199 8.66 26.33 11.59
CA GLY A 199 7.31 26.57 11.07
C GLY A 199 6.28 25.60 11.63
N TYR A 200 5.40 25.08 10.75
CA TYR A 200 4.31 24.19 11.12
C TYR A 200 4.78 22.93 11.87
N TYR A 201 5.96 22.40 11.51
CA TYR A 201 6.50 21.18 12.13
C TYR A 201 6.83 21.42 13.62
N ALA A 202 7.31 22.63 13.97
CA ALA A 202 7.51 23.01 15.37
C ALA A 202 6.19 23.11 16.16
N ASP A 203 5.14 23.64 15.51
CA ASP A 203 3.82 23.74 16.14
C ASP A 203 3.23 22.36 16.41
N TRP A 204 3.42 21.41 15.47
CA TRP A 204 3.05 20.01 15.65
C TRP A 204 3.83 19.35 16.78
N THR A 205 5.17 19.46 16.74
CA THR A 205 6.04 18.88 17.77
C THR A 205 5.67 19.40 19.16
N THR A 206 5.37 20.68 19.29
CA THR A 206 4.94 21.27 20.55
C THR A 206 3.58 20.73 21.01
N ALA A 207 2.63 20.57 20.10
CA ALA A 207 1.31 20.01 20.42
C ALA A 207 1.41 18.55 20.88
N ILE A 208 2.17 17.71 20.14
CA ILE A 208 2.38 16.30 20.47
C ILE A 208 3.09 16.15 21.82
N ASN A 209 4.13 16.97 22.08
CA ASN A 209 4.87 16.93 23.34
C ASN A 209 4.01 17.29 24.57
N LYS A 210 2.96 18.08 24.39
CA LYS A 210 2.00 18.37 25.47
C LYS A 210 1.11 17.16 25.79
N ASN A 211 0.76 16.35 24.79
CA ASN A 211 -0.18 15.25 24.93
C ASN A 211 0.45 13.90 25.36
N LYS A 212 1.77 13.78 25.34
CA LYS A 212 2.62 12.67 25.86
C LYS A 212 2.00 11.27 25.82
N LYS A 213 1.57 10.81 24.63
CA LYS A 213 0.84 9.53 24.48
C LYS A 213 1.71 8.29 24.71
N THR A 214 2.99 8.34 24.32
CA THR A 214 3.93 7.23 24.48
C THR A 214 5.32 7.74 24.82
N LYS A 215 6.15 6.89 25.50
CA LYS A 215 7.54 7.24 25.82
C LYS A 215 8.37 7.53 24.57
N GLU A 216 8.12 6.78 23.50
CA GLU A 216 8.76 6.95 22.19
C GLU A 216 8.50 8.37 21.61
N LEU A 217 7.24 8.80 21.57
CA LEU A 217 6.85 10.14 21.12
C LEU A 217 7.42 11.24 22.03
N GLU A 218 7.46 11.00 23.35
CA GLU A 218 8.05 11.94 24.29
C GLU A 218 9.54 12.16 24.00
N VAL A 219 10.32 11.08 23.85
CA VAL A 219 11.76 11.18 23.55
C VAL A 219 11.99 11.85 22.21
N PHE A 220 11.26 11.45 21.19
CA PHE A 220 11.39 12.00 19.84
C PHE A 220 11.04 13.50 19.78
N THR A 221 9.91 13.91 20.37
CA THR A 221 9.51 15.34 20.37
C THR A 221 10.47 16.20 21.14
N LYS A 222 11.01 15.72 22.27
CA LYS A 222 12.05 16.43 23.02
C LYS A 222 13.33 16.57 22.20
N ALA A 223 13.76 15.50 21.52
CA ALA A 223 14.94 15.57 20.65
C ALA A 223 14.78 16.62 19.55
N ILE A 224 13.61 16.68 18.90
CA ILE A 224 13.33 17.68 17.85
C ILE A 224 13.31 19.10 18.43
N LEU A 225 12.72 19.31 19.61
CA LEU A 225 12.68 20.63 20.26
C LEU A 225 14.08 21.11 20.69
N GLU A 226 14.92 20.23 21.25
CA GLU A 226 16.30 20.53 21.59
C GLU A 226 17.14 20.81 20.33
N PHE A 227 16.99 20.02 19.28
CA PHE A 227 17.66 20.28 18.01
C PHE A 227 17.26 21.66 17.42
N ARG A 228 15.97 22.00 17.46
CA ARG A 228 15.48 23.31 17.07
C ARG A 228 16.13 24.45 17.91
N GLU A 229 16.21 24.27 19.22
CA GLU A 229 16.83 25.26 20.12
C GLU A 229 18.34 25.43 19.83
N PHE A 230 19.03 24.29 19.59
CA PHE A 230 20.43 24.31 19.16
C PHE A 230 20.63 25.09 17.86
N LEU A 231 19.80 24.86 16.85
CA LEU A 231 19.88 25.58 15.58
C LEU A 231 19.70 27.08 15.76
N ASN A 232 18.78 27.52 16.65
CA ASN A 232 18.45 28.90 16.84
C ASN A 232 19.42 29.65 17.79
N LYS A 233 19.89 28.97 18.84
CA LYS A 233 20.67 29.59 19.91
C LYS A 233 22.10 29.06 20.03
N ARG A 234 22.47 28.02 19.30
CA ARG A 234 23.74 27.30 19.39
C ARG A 234 24.04 26.76 20.79
N THR A 235 23.02 26.56 21.64
CA THR A 235 23.12 26.03 23.00
C THR A 235 22.40 24.68 23.10
N VAL A 236 22.96 23.75 23.87
CA VAL A 236 22.37 22.44 24.15
C VAL A 236 21.99 22.40 25.63
N LYS A 237 20.76 22.02 25.95
CA LYS A 237 20.32 21.86 27.36
C LYS A 237 20.72 20.48 27.91
N ASP A 238 21.16 20.46 29.15
CA ASP A 238 21.53 19.20 29.84
C ASP A 238 20.34 18.26 30.11
N SER A 239 19.11 18.72 29.94
CA SER A 239 17.89 17.91 30.13
C SER A 239 17.79 16.74 29.21
N PHE A 240 18.38 16.80 28.00
CA PHE A 240 18.37 15.69 27.03
C PHE A 240 19.29 14.54 27.43
N LYS A 241 20.44 14.83 28.05
CA LYS A 241 21.38 13.81 28.53
C LYS A 241 20.74 12.86 29.54
N LYS A 242 19.84 13.36 30.42
CA LYS A 242 19.13 12.56 31.41
C LYS A 242 18.07 11.63 30.84
N LEU A 243 17.53 11.93 29.65
CA LEU A 243 16.50 11.10 28.99
C LEU A 243 17.08 9.91 28.21
N ALA A 244 18.25 10.10 27.59
CA ALA A 244 18.89 9.09 26.76
C ALA A 244 19.49 7.93 27.56
N PHE A 245 19.82 8.12 28.83
CA PHE A 245 20.54 7.15 29.66
C PHE A 245 19.69 6.38 30.67
N ASN A 246 18.37 6.64 30.76
CA ASN A 246 17.46 5.90 31.66
C ASN A 246 16.66 4.78 30.95
N THR A 247 17.20 4.21 29.87
CA THR A 247 16.58 3.14 29.08
C THR A 247 17.35 1.82 29.18
N THR A 248 17.94 1.52 30.35
CA THR A 248 18.42 0.16 30.70
C THR A 248 17.40 -0.54 31.57
#